data_1489bd98e053d5608d69f30f3d600cae
#
_entry.id   1489bd98e053d5608d69f30f3d600cae
#
_cell.length_a   1.000
_cell.length_b   1.000
_cell.length_c   1.000
_cell.angle_alpha   90.00
_cell.angle_beta   90.00
_cell.angle_gamma   90.00
#
_symmetry.space_group_name_H-M   'P 1'
#
loop_
_entity.id
_entity.type
_entity.pdbx_description
1 polymer ?
#
loop_
_entity_poly.entity_id
_entity_poly.type
_entity_poly.pdbx_seq_one_letter_code
_entity_poly.pdbx_strand_id
1 'polypeptide(L)'
;GHYDKYVERGIPVDEKFALSISELTMEDWILTFKLDITHPIAILIERTIAKLKKQGNYNITDIISSLEKDEKSDNQTKNAATGLFEAADTWGVFEREGQDPTKIKDLINAGTTTVLDLSVYNSVGAFNVRALVISLVSRKIFNQRMDERKKEEIAAISKGLDYFSEQEQKENPLVWIFIDEAHEFLPKEGKTIATDALVQVLREGRQ
;
A
#
# COMPACT_ATOMS: atom_id res chain seq x y z
N GLY A 1 0.08 -1.95 -17.83
CA GLY A 1 1.01 -1.34 -16.87
C GLY A 1 2.37 -1.03 -17.47
N HIS A 2 3.27 -0.56 -16.63
CA HIS A 2 4.63 -0.19 -17.06
C HIS A 2 5.51 -1.40 -17.37
N TYR A 3 5.17 -2.58 -16.88
CA TYR A 3 5.89 -3.83 -17.10
C TYR A 3 6.16 -4.09 -18.60
N ASP A 4 5.12 -3.97 -19.43
CA ASP A 4 5.24 -4.27 -20.86
C ASP A 4 6.23 -3.32 -21.56
N LYS A 5 6.30 -2.05 -21.11
CA LYS A 5 7.28 -1.06 -21.60
C LYS A 5 8.72 -1.44 -21.25
N TYR A 6 8.94 -2.08 -20.10
CA TYR A 6 10.27 -2.56 -19.71
C TYR A 6 10.69 -3.74 -20.58
N VAL A 7 9.80 -4.69 -20.78
CA VAL A 7 10.05 -5.85 -21.64
C VAL A 7 10.35 -5.40 -23.08
N GLU A 8 9.56 -4.48 -23.64
CA GLU A 8 9.76 -3.91 -24.98
C GLU A 8 11.12 -3.22 -25.13
N ARG A 9 11.63 -2.60 -24.07
CA ARG A 9 12.92 -1.92 -24.04
C ARG A 9 14.09 -2.83 -23.69
N GLY A 10 13.86 -4.13 -23.47
CA GLY A 10 14.89 -5.08 -23.07
C GLY A 10 15.45 -4.84 -21.67
N ILE A 11 14.69 -4.14 -20.80
CA ILE A 11 15.07 -3.94 -19.39
C ILE A 11 14.66 -5.19 -18.61
N PRO A 12 15.57 -5.82 -17.85
CA PRO A 12 15.25 -7.00 -17.06
C PRO A 12 14.15 -6.69 -16.03
N VAL A 13 13.09 -7.47 -16.03
CA VAL A 13 11.99 -7.39 -15.06
C VAL A 13 11.53 -8.81 -14.78
N ASP A 14 11.56 -9.20 -13.52
CA ASP A 14 11.18 -10.55 -13.09
C ASP A 14 9.68 -10.65 -12.81
N GLU A 15 9.12 -9.66 -12.08
CA GLU A 15 7.76 -9.71 -11.57
C GLU A 15 6.95 -8.44 -11.88
N LYS A 16 5.65 -8.62 -12.08
CA LYS A 16 4.69 -7.52 -12.16
C LYS A 16 4.29 -7.09 -10.76
N PHE A 17 4.36 -5.77 -10.51
CA PHE A 17 3.90 -5.21 -9.25
C PHE A 17 2.52 -4.56 -9.42
N ALA A 18 1.59 -4.90 -8.53
CA ALA A 18 0.27 -4.29 -8.45
C ALA A 18 -0.19 -4.18 -6.99
N LEU A 19 -0.74 -3.01 -6.64
CA LEU A 19 -1.34 -2.77 -5.33
C LEU A 19 -2.80 -3.19 -5.33
N SER A 20 -3.27 -3.73 -4.21
CA SER A 20 -4.71 -3.90 -3.97
C SER A 20 -5.33 -2.60 -3.51
N ILE A 21 -6.36 -2.15 -4.22
CA ILE A 21 -7.14 -0.96 -3.87
C ILE A 21 -7.87 -1.17 -2.54
N SER A 22 -8.38 -2.37 -2.29
CA SER A 22 -9.12 -2.68 -1.05
C SER A 22 -8.26 -2.59 0.22
N GLU A 23 -6.94 -2.63 0.09
CA GLU A 23 -6.00 -2.47 1.21
C GLU A 23 -5.72 -1.00 1.57
N LEU A 24 -6.07 -0.07 0.68
CA LEU A 24 -5.94 1.35 0.95
C LEU A 24 -7.00 1.84 1.93
N THR A 25 -6.58 2.73 2.81
CA THR A 25 -7.48 3.40 3.74
C THR A 25 -8.03 4.69 3.14
N MET A 26 -9.08 5.23 3.72
CA MET A 26 -9.56 6.57 3.40
C MET A 26 -8.43 7.60 3.53
N GLU A 27 -7.63 7.50 4.59
CA GLU A 27 -6.53 8.41 4.87
C GLU A 27 -5.45 8.36 3.78
N ASP A 28 -5.13 7.17 3.26
CA ASP A 28 -4.22 7.03 2.12
C ASP A 28 -4.72 7.83 0.90
N TRP A 29 -6.01 7.78 0.60
CA TRP A 29 -6.61 8.52 -0.52
C TRP A 29 -6.65 10.03 -0.28
N ILE A 30 -7.04 10.47 0.92
CA ILE A 30 -7.07 11.89 1.28
C ILE A 30 -5.69 12.52 1.15
N LEU A 31 -4.66 11.85 1.69
CA LEU A 31 -3.27 12.31 1.57
C LEU A 31 -2.77 12.27 0.12
N THR A 32 -3.15 11.21 -0.64
CA THR A 32 -2.77 11.07 -2.05
C THR A 32 -3.30 12.23 -2.89
N PHE A 33 -4.55 12.60 -2.66
CA PHE A 33 -5.22 13.68 -3.39
C PHE A 33 -4.98 15.08 -2.77
N LYS A 34 -4.21 15.14 -1.67
CA LYS A 34 -3.91 16.38 -0.94
C LYS A 34 -5.17 17.14 -0.51
N LEU A 35 -6.16 16.40 -0.03
CA LEU A 35 -7.41 16.94 0.47
C LEU A 35 -7.31 17.24 1.97
N ASP A 36 -8.05 18.26 2.41
CA ASP A 36 -8.34 18.42 3.83
C ASP A 36 -9.44 17.43 4.25
N ILE A 37 -9.35 16.88 5.46
CA ILE A 37 -10.30 15.89 5.97
C ILE A 37 -11.75 16.44 6.03
N THR A 38 -11.90 17.74 6.18
CA THR A 38 -13.19 18.43 6.21
C THR A 38 -13.73 18.79 4.82
N HIS A 39 -12.93 18.55 3.78
CA HIS A 39 -13.34 18.87 2.42
C HIS A 39 -14.51 17.97 1.97
N PRO A 40 -15.55 18.51 1.30
CA PRO A 40 -16.71 17.72 0.85
C PRO A 40 -16.34 16.46 0.05
N ILE A 41 -15.33 16.54 -0.81
CA ILE A 41 -14.80 15.39 -1.57
C ILE A 41 -14.22 14.33 -0.62
N ALA A 42 -13.47 14.73 0.41
CA ALA A 42 -12.89 13.79 1.37
C ALA A 42 -13.99 13.05 2.15
N ILE A 43 -15.03 13.76 2.59
CA ILE A 43 -16.20 13.18 3.29
C ILE A 43 -16.94 12.18 2.38
N LEU A 44 -17.08 12.50 1.10
CA LEU A 44 -17.69 11.59 0.12
C LEU A 44 -16.83 10.34 -0.09
N ILE A 45 -15.52 10.50 -0.23
CA ILE A 45 -14.57 9.37 -0.36
C ILE A 45 -14.64 8.47 0.88
N GLU A 46 -14.60 9.05 2.09
CA GLU A 46 -14.69 8.31 3.35
C GLU A 46 -15.94 7.42 3.38
N ARG A 47 -17.10 8.02 3.11
CA ARG A 47 -18.37 7.31 3.12
C ARG A 47 -18.40 6.18 2.08
N THR A 48 -17.84 6.42 0.90
CA THR A 48 -17.77 5.46 -0.19
C THR A 48 -16.88 4.28 0.18
N ILE A 49 -15.66 4.54 0.65
CA ILE A 49 -14.71 3.49 1.05
C ILE A 49 -15.26 2.69 2.24
N ALA A 50 -15.85 3.35 3.23
CA ALA A 50 -16.46 2.68 4.38
C ALA A 50 -17.61 1.73 3.97
N LYS A 51 -18.39 2.12 2.95
CA LYS A 51 -19.46 1.29 2.38
C LYS A 51 -18.89 0.07 1.64
N LEU A 52 -17.91 0.28 0.76
CA LEU A 52 -17.31 -0.78 -0.05
C LEU A 52 -16.55 -1.80 0.81
N LYS A 53 -15.82 -1.37 1.83
CA LYS A 53 -15.13 -2.27 2.78
C LYS A 53 -16.06 -3.25 3.48
N LYS A 54 -17.31 -2.89 3.71
CA LYS A 54 -18.33 -3.80 4.28
C LYS A 54 -18.80 -4.85 3.28
N GLN A 55 -18.63 -4.61 1.99
CA GLN A 55 -19.06 -5.52 0.92
C GLN A 55 -17.97 -6.54 0.54
N GLY A 56 -16.73 -6.30 0.97
CA GLY A 56 -15.58 -7.15 0.68
C GLY A 56 -14.56 -6.49 -0.25
N ASN A 57 -13.95 -7.28 -1.13
CA ASN A 57 -12.99 -6.76 -2.11
C ASN A 57 -13.70 -5.88 -3.14
N TYR A 58 -13.06 -4.79 -3.52
CA TYR A 58 -13.55 -3.86 -4.52
C TYR A 58 -12.36 -3.29 -5.32
N ASN A 59 -12.66 -2.86 -6.53
CA ASN A 59 -11.71 -2.23 -7.46
C ASN A 59 -12.03 -0.73 -7.65
N ILE A 60 -11.25 -0.07 -8.51
CA ILE A 60 -11.43 1.37 -8.76
C ILE A 60 -12.76 1.70 -9.44
N THR A 61 -13.24 0.79 -10.30
CA THR A 61 -14.53 0.94 -11.00
C THR A 61 -15.69 0.90 -10.01
N ASP A 62 -15.59 0.05 -8.97
CA ASP A 62 -16.58 -0.02 -7.89
C ASP A 62 -16.62 1.28 -7.08
N ILE A 63 -15.45 1.89 -6.84
CA ILE A 63 -15.37 3.19 -6.17
C ILE A 63 -16.09 4.25 -7.02
N ILE A 64 -15.74 4.37 -8.30
CA ILE A 64 -16.33 5.33 -9.25
C ILE A 64 -17.86 5.17 -9.29
N SER A 65 -18.33 3.93 -9.51
CA SER A 65 -19.76 3.63 -9.53
C SER A 65 -20.48 3.98 -8.23
N SER A 66 -19.81 3.80 -7.08
CA SER A 66 -20.38 4.14 -5.78
C SER A 66 -20.42 5.63 -5.52
N LEU A 67 -19.41 6.40 -6.01
CA LEU A 67 -19.38 7.85 -5.95
C LEU A 67 -20.53 8.49 -6.76
N GLU A 68 -20.75 7.99 -7.98
CA GLU A 68 -21.82 8.47 -8.87
C GLU A 68 -23.22 8.25 -8.26
N LYS A 69 -23.41 7.11 -7.60
CA LYS A 69 -24.68 6.72 -6.96
C LYS A 69 -24.94 7.36 -5.61
N ASP A 70 -24.01 8.20 -5.10
CA ASP A 70 -24.22 8.86 -3.81
C ASP A 70 -25.32 9.93 -3.92
N GLU A 71 -26.33 9.80 -3.07
CA GLU A 71 -27.50 10.71 -3.05
C GLU A 71 -27.32 11.91 -2.11
N LYS A 72 -26.28 11.89 -1.26
CA LYS A 72 -26.08 12.92 -0.21
C LYS A 72 -25.18 14.06 -0.66
N SER A 73 -24.41 13.86 -1.72
CA SER A 73 -23.51 14.88 -2.24
C SER A 73 -24.07 15.54 -3.50
N ASP A 74 -23.75 16.80 -3.70
CA ASP A 74 -24.07 17.51 -4.92
C ASP A 74 -23.27 16.98 -6.13
N ASN A 75 -23.74 17.29 -7.34
CA ASN A 75 -23.12 16.78 -8.56
C ASN A 75 -21.69 17.30 -8.78
N GLN A 76 -21.38 18.51 -8.32
CA GLN A 76 -20.03 19.07 -8.45
C GLN A 76 -19.04 18.29 -7.61
N THR A 77 -19.39 17.99 -6.35
CA THR A 77 -18.57 17.15 -5.45
C THR A 77 -18.39 15.74 -6.00
N LYS A 78 -19.47 15.13 -6.53
CA LYS A 78 -19.39 13.79 -7.14
C LYS A 78 -18.48 13.77 -8.36
N ASN A 79 -18.67 14.69 -9.30
CA ASN A 79 -17.86 14.76 -10.51
C ASN A 79 -16.38 15.00 -10.19
N ALA A 80 -16.07 15.84 -9.21
CA ALA A 80 -14.71 16.09 -8.78
C ALA A 80 -14.07 14.85 -8.14
N ALA A 81 -14.80 14.14 -7.27
CA ALA A 81 -14.33 12.89 -6.67
C ALA A 81 -14.09 11.80 -7.74
N THR A 82 -15.05 11.62 -8.65
CA THR A 82 -14.96 10.67 -9.78
C THR A 82 -13.71 10.97 -10.62
N GLY A 83 -13.50 12.23 -11.01
CA GLY A 83 -12.33 12.63 -11.79
C GLY A 83 -10.97 12.33 -11.09
N LEU A 84 -10.92 12.41 -9.76
CA LEU A 84 -9.73 12.01 -9.00
C LEU A 84 -9.45 10.50 -9.12
N PHE A 85 -10.47 9.65 -9.05
CA PHE A 85 -10.30 8.21 -9.18
C PHE A 85 -10.08 7.78 -10.62
N GLU A 86 -10.69 8.42 -11.61
CA GLU A 86 -10.38 8.24 -13.04
C GLU A 86 -8.89 8.55 -13.31
N ALA A 87 -8.38 9.65 -12.77
CA ALA A 87 -6.97 9.98 -12.85
C ALA A 87 -6.09 8.90 -12.16
N ALA A 88 -6.50 8.40 -10.98
CA ALA A 88 -5.78 7.37 -10.26
C ALA A 88 -5.73 6.04 -11.04
N ASP A 89 -6.78 5.69 -11.78
CA ASP A 89 -6.81 4.49 -12.63
C ASP A 89 -5.74 4.52 -13.73
N THR A 90 -5.38 5.72 -14.19
CA THR A 90 -4.31 5.87 -15.19
C THR A 90 -2.90 5.63 -14.66
N TRP A 91 -2.69 5.57 -13.35
CA TRP A 91 -1.35 5.38 -12.77
C TRP A 91 -0.75 4.02 -13.06
N GLY A 92 -1.58 3.01 -13.33
CA GLY A 92 -1.13 1.66 -13.67
C GLY A 92 -0.43 0.92 -12.53
N VAL A 93 -0.65 1.34 -11.28
CA VAL A 93 -0.10 0.74 -10.07
C VAL A 93 -1.06 -0.25 -9.41
N PHE A 94 -2.35 -0.16 -9.72
CA PHE A 94 -3.38 -1.00 -9.12
C PHE A 94 -3.62 -2.28 -9.92
N GLU A 95 -4.11 -3.31 -9.22
CA GLU A 95 -4.58 -4.53 -9.85
C GLU A 95 -5.70 -4.23 -10.85
N ARG A 96 -5.72 -4.99 -11.94
CA ARG A 96 -6.78 -4.97 -12.94
C ARG A 96 -7.65 -6.21 -12.81
N GLU A 97 -8.83 -6.16 -13.40
CA GLU A 97 -9.74 -7.31 -13.43
C GLU A 97 -9.01 -8.56 -13.96
N GLY A 98 -9.07 -9.65 -13.17
CA GLY A 98 -8.36 -10.89 -13.47
C GLY A 98 -6.86 -10.91 -13.13
N GLN A 99 -6.34 -9.89 -12.46
CA GLN A 99 -4.97 -9.84 -11.97
C GLN A 99 -4.95 -9.84 -10.44
N ASP A 100 -4.25 -10.80 -9.84
CA ASP A 100 -4.02 -10.79 -8.40
C ASP A 100 -3.05 -9.67 -7.99
N PRO A 101 -3.30 -8.97 -6.87
CA PRO A 101 -2.36 -8.01 -6.33
C PRO A 101 -1.10 -8.70 -5.81
N THR A 102 0.01 -7.97 -5.80
CA THR A 102 1.29 -8.45 -5.27
C THR A 102 1.17 -8.71 -3.78
N LYS A 103 1.46 -9.95 -3.38
CA LYS A 103 1.49 -10.33 -1.96
C LYS A 103 2.84 -10.00 -1.37
N ILE A 104 2.88 -9.53 -0.13
CA ILE A 104 4.16 -9.20 0.54
C ILE A 104 5.10 -10.40 0.63
N LYS A 105 4.57 -11.60 0.83
CA LYS A 105 5.38 -12.83 0.81
C LYS A 105 6.14 -13.07 -0.49
N ASP A 106 5.65 -12.51 -1.61
CA ASP A 106 6.30 -12.63 -2.90
C ASP A 106 7.46 -11.62 -3.05
N LEU A 107 7.43 -10.54 -2.23
CA LEU A 107 8.49 -9.53 -2.16
C LEU A 107 9.59 -9.87 -1.15
N ILE A 108 9.30 -10.74 -0.17
CA ILE A 108 10.21 -11.04 0.95
C ILE A 108 10.56 -12.52 0.93
N ASN A 109 11.72 -12.83 0.36
CA ASN A 109 12.27 -14.18 0.37
C ASN A 109 13.65 -14.16 1.02
N ALA A 110 13.92 -15.13 1.90
CA ALA A 110 15.23 -15.25 2.55
C ALA A 110 16.35 -15.41 1.51
N GLY A 111 17.42 -14.63 1.69
CA GLY A 111 18.59 -14.70 0.79
C GLY A 111 18.39 -14.02 -0.57
N THR A 112 17.27 -13.31 -0.78
CA THR A 112 17.03 -12.56 -2.02
C THR A 112 17.01 -11.05 -1.78
N THR A 113 17.33 -10.30 -2.82
CA THR A 113 17.14 -8.84 -2.86
C THR A 113 16.04 -8.52 -3.86
N THR A 114 14.96 -7.92 -3.38
CA THR A 114 13.87 -7.44 -4.23
C THR A 114 14.05 -5.95 -4.51
N VAL A 115 14.10 -5.56 -5.77
CA VAL A 115 14.17 -4.17 -6.20
C VAL A 115 12.81 -3.73 -6.72
N LEU A 116 12.21 -2.74 -6.06
CA LEU A 116 10.96 -2.13 -6.50
C LEU A 116 11.28 -0.83 -7.23
N ASP A 117 11.23 -0.85 -8.56
CA ASP A 117 11.51 0.33 -9.37
C ASP A 117 10.28 1.24 -9.44
N LEU A 118 10.41 2.42 -8.85
CA LEU A 118 9.39 3.46 -8.84
C LEU A 118 9.68 4.61 -9.82
N SER A 119 10.75 4.52 -10.62
CA SER A 119 11.15 5.57 -11.56
C SER A 119 10.12 5.81 -12.67
N VAL A 120 9.31 4.80 -12.97
CA VAL A 120 8.22 4.89 -13.95
C VAL A 120 7.13 5.90 -13.58
N TYR A 121 7.07 6.30 -12.32
CA TYR A 121 6.08 7.25 -11.81
C TYR A 121 6.61 8.69 -11.73
N ASN A 122 7.55 9.09 -12.61
CA ASN A 122 8.19 10.42 -12.61
C ASN A 122 7.41 11.53 -13.33
N SER A 123 6.15 11.30 -13.73
CA SER A 123 5.30 12.32 -14.34
C SER A 123 4.61 13.22 -13.31
N VAL A 124 3.95 14.29 -13.77
CA VAL A 124 3.17 15.19 -12.89
C VAL A 124 2.15 14.39 -12.08
N GLY A 125 2.23 14.49 -10.76
CA GLY A 125 1.41 13.68 -9.83
C GLY A 125 2.05 12.35 -9.40
N ALA A 126 3.08 11.88 -10.09
CA ALA A 126 3.73 10.60 -9.80
C ALA A 126 4.38 10.53 -8.41
N PHE A 127 4.75 11.66 -7.82
CA PHE A 127 5.28 11.69 -6.45
C PHE A 127 4.28 11.09 -5.46
N ASN A 128 2.99 11.40 -5.57
CA ASN A 128 1.97 10.83 -4.71
C ASN A 128 1.88 9.31 -4.86
N VAL A 129 2.01 8.79 -6.09
CA VAL A 129 2.02 7.34 -6.37
C VAL A 129 3.23 6.68 -5.74
N ARG A 130 4.43 7.26 -5.86
CA ARG A 130 5.64 6.73 -5.23
C ARG A 130 5.50 6.67 -3.70
N ALA A 131 5.04 7.75 -3.10
CA ALA A 131 4.81 7.82 -1.66
C ALA A 131 3.73 6.83 -1.20
N LEU A 132 2.67 6.63 -2.00
CA LEU A 132 1.63 5.64 -1.73
C LEU A 132 2.18 4.22 -1.74
N VAL A 133 2.97 3.85 -2.75
CA VAL A 133 3.60 2.52 -2.84
C VAL A 133 4.51 2.28 -1.65
N ILE A 134 5.40 3.23 -1.33
CA ILE A 134 6.32 3.11 -0.19
C ILE A 134 5.55 2.97 1.12
N SER A 135 4.51 3.78 1.34
CA SER A 135 3.66 3.69 2.53
C SER A 135 3.06 2.31 2.68
N LEU A 136 2.40 1.82 1.63
CA LEU A 136 1.68 0.55 1.69
C LEU A 136 2.63 -0.65 1.86
N VAL A 137 3.70 -0.69 1.09
CA VAL A 137 4.70 -1.77 1.16
C VAL A 137 5.37 -1.78 2.54
N SER A 138 5.83 -0.63 3.03
CA SER A 138 6.48 -0.53 4.36
C SER A 138 5.54 -0.94 5.48
N ARG A 139 4.27 -0.49 5.44
CA ARG A 139 3.26 -0.85 6.43
C ARG A 139 2.94 -2.35 6.41
N LYS A 140 2.83 -2.95 5.23
CA LYS A 140 2.57 -4.38 5.09
C LYS A 140 3.73 -5.22 5.61
N ILE A 141 4.97 -4.88 5.24
CA ILE A 141 6.18 -5.57 5.73
C ILE A 141 6.23 -5.49 7.26
N PHE A 142 6.01 -4.30 7.81
CA PHE A 142 6.02 -4.08 9.25
C PHE A 142 4.95 -4.91 9.96
N ASN A 143 3.70 -4.84 9.51
CA ASN A 143 2.59 -5.58 10.10
C ASN A 143 2.81 -7.10 10.04
N GLN A 144 3.27 -7.62 8.90
CA GLN A 144 3.60 -9.03 8.78
C GLN A 144 4.67 -9.44 9.79
N ARG A 145 5.74 -8.65 9.92
CA ARG A 145 6.82 -8.94 10.89
C ARG A 145 6.31 -8.89 12.33
N MET A 146 5.46 -7.93 12.66
CA MET A 146 4.85 -7.84 14.00
C MET A 146 3.95 -9.04 14.31
N ASP A 147 3.15 -9.50 13.35
CA ASP A 147 2.31 -10.68 13.50
C ASP A 147 3.15 -11.96 13.68
N GLU A 148 4.23 -12.10 12.92
CA GLU A 148 5.14 -13.23 13.02
C GLU A 148 5.85 -13.24 14.38
N ARG A 149 6.35 -12.10 14.83
CA ARG A 149 6.96 -11.96 16.16
C ARG A 149 5.99 -12.33 17.28
N LYS A 150 4.74 -11.89 17.19
CA LYS A 150 3.73 -12.26 18.18
C LYS A 150 3.49 -13.76 18.21
N LYS A 151 3.52 -14.43 17.06
CA LYS A 151 3.45 -15.91 16.99
C LYS A 151 4.68 -16.55 17.61
N GLU A 152 5.89 -16.01 17.35
CA GLU A 152 7.15 -16.47 17.96
C GLU A 152 7.11 -16.35 19.49
N GLU A 153 6.63 -15.22 20.03
CA GLU A 153 6.46 -15.00 21.47
C GLU A 153 5.47 -16.00 22.10
N ILE A 154 4.31 -16.22 21.47
CA ILE A 154 3.33 -17.20 21.94
C ILE A 154 3.90 -18.62 21.91
N ALA A 155 4.61 -18.97 20.83
CA ALA A 155 5.25 -20.28 20.72
C ALA A 155 6.34 -20.48 21.77
N ALA A 156 7.13 -19.45 22.10
CA ALA A 156 8.14 -19.50 23.15
C ALA A 156 7.51 -19.70 24.55
N ILE A 157 6.40 -19.04 24.84
CA ILE A 157 5.65 -19.22 26.09
C ILE A 157 5.09 -20.66 26.17
N SER A 158 4.50 -21.16 25.09
CA SER A 158 3.95 -22.53 25.02
C SER A 158 5.04 -23.59 25.19
N LYS A 159 6.24 -23.36 24.60
CA LYS A 159 7.40 -24.26 24.74
C LYS A 159 7.99 -24.25 26.15
N GLY A 160 7.92 -23.12 26.87
CA GLY A 160 8.29 -23.07 28.28
C GLY A 160 7.42 -23.96 29.17
N LEU A 161 6.23 -24.36 28.70
CA LEU A 161 5.32 -25.28 29.36
C LEU A 161 5.52 -26.74 28.89
N ASP A 162 6.12 -26.94 27.70
CA ASP A 162 6.31 -28.27 27.08
C ASP A 162 7.78 -28.48 26.70
N TYR A 163 8.57 -28.96 27.66
CA TYR A 163 10.03 -29.14 27.56
C TYR A 163 10.48 -30.19 26.51
N PHE A 164 9.56 -30.89 25.83
CA PHE A 164 9.83 -32.05 24.99
C PHE A 164 9.41 -31.98 23.53
N SER A 165 8.94 -30.83 23.02
CA SER A 165 8.57 -30.72 21.60
C SER A 165 9.65 -30.05 20.78
N GLU A 166 10.44 -30.84 20.06
CA GLU A 166 11.28 -30.39 18.96
C GLU A 166 10.40 -29.98 17.75
N GLN A 167 9.94 -28.75 17.69
CA GLN A 167 9.47 -28.17 16.44
C GLN A 167 10.54 -27.22 15.92
N GLU A 168 11.02 -27.50 14.71
CA GLU A 168 11.89 -26.58 13.97
C GLU A 168 11.26 -25.19 13.90
N GLN A 169 11.85 -24.22 14.59
CA GLN A 169 11.53 -22.83 14.41
C GLN A 169 12.00 -22.44 13.01
N LYS A 170 11.06 -22.25 12.10
CA LYS A 170 11.34 -21.43 10.91
C LYS A 170 11.60 -20.01 11.40
N GLU A 171 12.88 -19.65 11.51
CA GLU A 171 13.25 -18.26 11.74
C GLU A 171 12.79 -17.45 10.52
N ASN A 172 11.90 -16.50 10.76
CA ASN A 172 11.50 -15.58 9.72
C ASN A 172 12.67 -14.64 9.41
N PRO A 173 12.98 -14.41 8.12
CA PRO A 173 14.14 -13.62 7.74
C PRO A 173 14.03 -12.17 8.22
N LEU A 174 15.15 -11.59 8.64
CA LEU A 174 15.25 -10.15 8.84
C LEU A 174 15.09 -9.45 7.49
N VAL A 175 14.28 -8.40 7.48
CA VAL A 175 14.02 -7.59 6.28
C VAL A 175 14.75 -6.26 6.41
N TRP A 176 15.58 -5.94 5.43
CA TRP A 176 16.22 -4.64 5.29
C TRP A 176 15.52 -3.86 4.20
N ILE A 177 15.10 -2.64 4.52
CA ILE A 177 14.46 -1.74 3.55
C ILE A 177 15.45 -0.62 3.24
N PHE A 178 15.86 -0.51 1.99
CA PHE A 178 16.70 0.56 1.48
C PHE A 178 15.83 1.47 0.60
N ILE A 179 15.80 2.75 0.90
CA ILE A 179 15.02 3.74 0.15
C ILE A 179 16.00 4.79 -0.37
N ASP A 180 16.16 4.83 -1.68
CA ASP A 180 16.91 5.88 -2.34
C ASP A 180 16.13 7.19 -2.28
N GLU A 181 16.82 8.32 -2.14
CA GLU A 181 16.25 9.66 -1.98
C GLU A 181 15.16 9.73 -0.88
N ALA A 182 15.38 9.05 0.24
CA ALA A 182 14.40 8.94 1.33
C ALA A 182 13.90 10.30 1.86
N HIS A 183 14.67 11.38 1.65
CA HIS A 183 14.28 12.73 2.04
C HIS A 183 13.02 13.24 1.32
N GLU A 184 12.70 12.71 0.13
CA GLU A 184 11.45 13.02 -0.58
C GLU A 184 10.21 12.52 0.16
N PHE A 185 10.36 11.48 0.99
CA PHE A 185 9.29 10.81 1.72
C PHE A 185 9.25 11.17 3.20
N LEU A 186 10.36 11.71 3.72
CA LEU A 186 10.53 12.16 5.09
C LEU A 186 10.98 13.64 5.12
N PRO A 187 10.11 14.58 4.70
CA PRO A 187 10.45 15.99 4.68
C PRO A 187 10.66 16.52 6.10
N LYS A 188 11.48 17.56 6.25
CA LYS A 188 11.68 18.22 7.54
C LYS A 188 10.43 18.92 8.06
N GLU A 189 9.60 19.42 7.15
CA GLU A 189 8.36 20.09 7.45
C GLU A 189 7.21 19.45 6.65
N GLY A 190 6.06 19.31 7.28
CA GLY A 190 4.90 18.64 6.69
C GLY A 190 5.00 17.12 6.74
N LYS A 191 4.07 16.48 6.03
CA LYS A 191 3.98 15.01 5.93
C LYS A 191 3.70 14.60 4.49
N THR A 192 4.23 13.44 4.11
CA THR A 192 3.80 12.70 2.93
C THR A 192 2.98 11.48 3.38
N ILE A 193 2.35 10.80 2.45
CA ILE A 193 1.64 9.53 2.71
C ILE A 193 2.57 8.49 3.35
N ALA A 194 3.84 8.47 2.94
CA ALA A 194 4.83 7.52 3.44
C ALA A 194 5.37 7.86 4.84
N THR A 195 5.23 9.11 5.28
CA THR A 195 5.89 9.59 6.51
C THR A 195 5.52 8.76 7.73
N ASP A 196 4.23 8.53 7.98
CA ASP A 196 3.80 7.83 9.20
C ASP A 196 4.21 6.36 9.18
N ALA A 197 4.10 5.67 8.03
CA ALA A 197 4.55 4.30 7.88
C ALA A 197 6.07 4.15 8.09
N LEU A 198 6.86 5.05 7.51
CA LEU A 198 8.33 5.03 7.66
C LEU A 198 8.77 5.38 9.08
N VAL A 199 8.13 6.38 9.72
CA VAL A 199 8.40 6.72 11.11
C VAL A 199 8.08 5.55 12.04
N GLN A 200 7.00 4.83 11.79
CA GLN A 200 6.65 3.63 12.55
C GLN A 200 7.74 2.55 12.41
N VAL A 201 8.17 2.25 11.18
CA VAL A 201 9.26 1.29 10.94
C VAL A 201 10.56 1.72 11.64
N LEU A 202 10.91 3.01 11.60
CA LEU A 202 12.11 3.53 12.26
C LEU A 202 12.05 3.44 13.79
N ARG A 203 10.89 3.61 14.39
CA ARG A 203 10.70 3.57 15.85
C ARG A 203 10.61 2.15 16.39
N GLU A 204 9.89 1.30 15.70
CA GLU A 204 9.47 0.00 16.22
C GLU A 204 10.12 -1.19 15.48
N GLY A 205 10.71 -0.98 14.31
CA GLY A 205 11.31 -2.04 13.49
C GLY A 205 12.59 -2.67 14.08
N ARG A 206 13.13 -2.11 15.15
CA ARG A 206 14.31 -2.67 15.87
C ARG A 206 13.92 -3.69 16.96
N GLN A 207 12.66 -3.78 17.26
CA GLN A 207 12.17 -4.68 18.31
C GLN A 207 12.03 -6.13 17.75
#